data_5f278642bbdd750a79f247af690c8411
#
_entry.id   5f278642bbdd750a79f247af690c8411
#
_cell.length_a   1.000
_cell.length_b   1.000
_cell.length_c   1.000
_cell.angle_alpha   90.00
_cell.angle_beta   90.00
_cell.angle_gamma   90.00
#
_symmetry.space_group_name_H-M   'P 1'
#
loop_
_entity.id
_entity.type
_entity.pdbx_description
1 polymer ?
#
loop_
_entity_poly.entity_id
_entity_poly.type
_entity_poly.pdbx_seq_one_letter_code
_entity_poly.pdbx_strand_id
1 'polypeptide(L)'
;MTFSAEVARRSDAAVVTMKGDLDIASEAQATAQLERAMDGCGVLIADLRELAFLDSTGVRVLLSTHLRAKERGLRFGVVRGDGMIARLLEVTRISDRFPVVDDPAELTDAA
;
A
#
# COMPACT_ATOMS: atom_id res chain seq x y z
N MET A 1 16.45 -8.33 -3.91
CA MET A 1 15.99 -7.30 -4.87
C MET A 1 15.88 -5.95 -4.22
N THR A 2 16.32 -4.94 -4.92
CA THR A 2 16.28 -3.59 -4.37
C THR A 2 14.84 -3.05 -4.35
N PHE A 3 14.43 -2.49 -3.24
CA PHE A 3 13.12 -1.87 -3.12
C PHE A 3 13.10 -0.51 -3.81
N SER A 4 12.00 -0.21 -4.49
CA SER A 4 11.72 1.14 -4.99
C SER A 4 10.23 1.41 -4.94
N ALA A 5 9.88 2.70 -4.97
CA ALA A 5 8.49 3.13 -4.97
C ALA A 5 8.33 4.36 -5.84
N GLU A 6 7.26 4.39 -6.61
CA GLU A 6 6.90 5.51 -7.46
C GLU A 6 5.49 5.99 -7.11
N VAL A 7 5.31 7.30 -7.07
CA VAL A 7 4.01 7.90 -6.74
C VAL A 7 3.40 8.50 -7.99
N ALA A 8 2.18 8.09 -8.30
CA ALA A 8 1.37 8.69 -9.34
C ALA A 8 0.14 9.31 -8.69
N ARG A 9 -0.18 10.54 -9.07
CA ARG A 9 -1.35 11.22 -8.52
C ARG A 9 -2.45 11.26 -9.55
N ARG A 10 -3.66 10.92 -9.12
CA ARG A 10 -4.85 10.91 -9.95
C ARG A 10 -5.99 11.52 -9.17
N SER A 11 -6.46 12.69 -9.59
CA SER A 11 -7.55 13.33 -8.89
C SER A 11 -7.19 13.50 -7.41
N ASP A 12 -7.97 12.89 -6.52
CA ASP A 12 -7.78 12.95 -5.08
C ASP A 12 -6.95 11.79 -4.52
N ALA A 13 -6.45 10.94 -5.40
CA ALA A 13 -5.73 9.73 -4.98
C ALA A 13 -4.24 9.82 -5.25
N ALA A 14 -3.44 9.25 -4.36
CA ALA A 14 -2.02 9.00 -4.58
C ALA A 14 -1.82 7.48 -4.63
N VAL A 15 -1.27 7.00 -5.74
CA VAL A 15 -0.98 5.58 -5.94
C VAL A 15 0.53 5.38 -5.81
N VAL A 16 0.92 4.61 -4.81
CA VAL A 16 2.34 4.30 -4.56
C VAL A 16 2.60 2.89 -5.06
N THR A 17 3.26 2.79 -6.22
CA THR A 17 3.62 1.51 -6.81
C THR A 17 4.95 1.06 -6.24
N MET A 18 4.95 -0.08 -5.57
CA MET A 18 6.16 -0.63 -4.94
C MET A 18 6.71 -1.77 -5.76
N LYS A 19 8.03 -1.83 -5.85
CA LYS A 19 8.76 -2.86 -6.59
C LYS A 19 9.86 -3.44 -5.71
N GLY A 20 10.22 -4.69 -5.93
CA GLY A 20 11.28 -5.37 -5.20
C GLY A 20 10.76 -6.02 -3.93
N ASP A 21 11.52 -5.93 -2.86
CA ASP A 21 11.22 -6.62 -1.60
C ASP A 21 10.80 -5.63 -0.52
N LEU A 22 9.62 -5.84 0.04
CA LEU A 22 9.16 -5.07 1.19
C LEU A 22 9.38 -5.91 2.44
N ASP A 23 10.49 -5.62 3.11
CA ASP A 23 10.97 -6.37 4.26
C ASP A 23 11.64 -5.41 5.26
N ILE A 24 12.37 -5.97 6.24
CA ILE A 24 13.00 -5.14 7.26
C ILE A 24 14.04 -4.17 6.69
N ALA A 25 14.72 -4.56 5.60
CA ALA A 25 15.74 -3.72 4.99
C ALA A 25 15.16 -2.50 4.28
N SER A 26 13.92 -2.59 3.81
CA SER A 26 13.25 -1.51 3.08
C SER A 26 12.16 -0.82 3.91
N GLU A 27 11.93 -1.26 5.14
CA GLU A 27 10.85 -0.75 5.98
C GLU A 27 10.86 0.76 6.12
N ALA A 28 12.00 1.35 6.45
CA ALA A 28 12.11 2.79 6.66
C ALA A 28 11.85 3.57 5.38
N GLN A 29 12.40 3.09 4.26
CA GLN A 29 12.21 3.72 2.96
C GLN A 29 10.75 3.67 2.53
N ALA A 30 10.11 2.52 2.67
CA ALA A 30 8.70 2.34 2.31
C ALA A 30 7.81 3.25 3.15
N THR A 31 8.04 3.29 4.46
CA THR A 31 7.26 4.13 5.38
C THR A 31 7.39 5.60 4.98
N ALA A 32 8.60 6.07 4.71
CA ALA A 32 8.83 7.46 4.33
C ALA A 32 8.13 7.82 3.01
N GLN A 33 8.16 6.93 2.04
CA GLN A 33 7.50 7.15 0.76
C GLN A 33 5.97 7.20 0.90
N LEU A 34 5.41 6.31 1.69
CA LEU A 34 3.97 6.27 1.93
C LEU A 34 3.51 7.52 2.69
N GLU A 35 4.25 7.95 3.70
CA GLU A 35 3.91 9.16 4.44
C GLU A 35 3.95 10.41 3.57
N ARG A 36 4.98 10.52 2.73
CA ARG A 36 5.14 11.64 1.82
C ARG A 36 4.00 11.71 0.82
N ALA A 37 3.53 10.55 0.35
CA ALA A 37 2.44 10.47 -0.60
C ALA A 37 1.10 10.91 0.01
N MET A 38 0.98 10.90 1.32
CA MET A 38 -0.26 11.33 1.99
C MET A 38 -0.57 12.82 1.80
N ASP A 39 0.46 13.62 1.53
CA ASP A 39 0.26 15.06 1.42
C ASP A 39 -0.60 15.40 0.20
N GLY A 40 -1.71 16.08 0.45
CA GLY A 40 -2.57 16.60 -0.61
C GLY A 40 -3.49 15.57 -1.26
N CYS A 41 -3.68 14.40 -0.65
CA CYS A 41 -4.62 13.41 -1.19
C CYS A 41 -5.69 13.04 -0.18
N GLY A 42 -6.80 12.51 -0.67
CA GLY A 42 -7.87 11.98 0.17
C GLY A 42 -7.87 10.46 0.22
N VAL A 43 -7.19 9.83 -0.74
CA VAL A 43 -7.07 8.36 -0.80
C VAL A 43 -5.61 8.01 -1.07
N LEU A 44 -5.04 7.18 -0.19
CA LEU A 44 -3.70 6.65 -0.38
C LEU A 44 -3.82 5.18 -0.78
N ILE A 45 -3.19 4.81 -1.88
CA ILE A 45 -3.26 3.46 -2.42
C ILE A 45 -1.85 2.88 -2.52
N ALA A 46 -1.63 1.74 -1.87
CA ALA A 46 -0.39 0.99 -2.00
C ALA A 46 -0.59 -0.10 -3.06
N ASP A 47 0.09 0.02 -4.18
CA ASP A 47 -0.03 -0.92 -5.28
C ASP A 47 1.11 -1.94 -5.19
N LEU A 48 0.75 -3.19 -4.92
CA LEU A 48 1.70 -4.27 -4.69
C LEU A 48 1.85 -5.20 -5.90
N ARG A 49 1.27 -4.85 -7.05
CA ARG A 49 1.28 -5.75 -8.21
C ARG A 49 2.68 -6.03 -8.75
N GLU A 50 3.62 -5.10 -8.56
CA GLU A 50 5.00 -5.25 -9.04
C GLU A 50 5.96 -5.64 -7.92
N LEU A 51 5.47 -5.90 -6.73
CA LEU A 51 6.28 -6.31 -5.61
C LEU A 51 6.70 -7.78 -5.80
N ALA A 52 7.96 -8.09 -5.52
CA ALA A 52 8.50 -9.44 -5.67
C ALA A 52 8.41 -10.24 -4.37
N PHE A 53 8.46 -9.55 -3.22
CA PHE A 53 8.48 -10.23 -1.92
C PHE A 53 7.83 -9.34 -0.86
N LEU A 54 7.08 -9.98 0.02
CA LEU A 54 6.43 -9.34 1.16
C LEU A 54 6.45 -10.31 2.33
N ASP A 55 6.91 -9.87 3.50
CA ASP A 55 6.88 -10.66 4.70
C ASP A 55 6.05 -9.96 5.80
N SER A 56 6.13 -10.47 7.03
CA SER A 56 5.36 -9.90 8.15
C SER A 56 5.75 -8.46 8.46
N THR A 57 7.01 -8.08 8.21
CA THR A 57 7.43 -6.68 8.37
C THR A 57 6.69 -5.79 7.38
N GLY A 58 6.59 -6.24 6.13
CA GLY A 58 5.86 -5.50 5.11
C GLY A 58 4.37 -5.37 5.43
N VAL A 59 3.77 -6.44 5.92
CA VAL A 59 2.36 -6.39 6.37
C VAL A 59 2.21 -5.34 7.48
N ARG A 60 3.15 -5.30 8.41
CA ARG A 60 3.12 -4.31 9.50
C ARG A 60 3.25 -2.88 8.98
N VAL A 61 4.06 -2.66 7.93
CA VAL A 61 4.16 -1.36 7.28
C VAL A 61 2.80 -0.93 6.73
N LEU A 62 2.09 -1.84 6.09
CA LEU A 62 0.76 -1.53 5.54
C LEU A 62 -0.24 -1.20 6.65
N LEU A 63 -0.23 -1.95 7.74
CA LEU A 63 -1.13 -1.68 8.87
C LEU A 63 -0.81 -0.34 9.53
N SER A 64 0.47 -0.02 9.74
CA SER A 64 0.88 1.26 10.31
C SER A 64 0.48 2.42 9.40
N THR A 65 0.62 2.24 8.09
CA THR A 65 0.22 3.25 7.12
C THR A 65 -1.28 3.51 7.18
N HIS A 66 -2.07 2.45 7.29
CA HIS A 66 -3.52 2.58 7.46
C HIS A 66 -3.87 3.44 8.68
N LEU A 67 -3.24 3.15 9.81
CA LEU A 67 -3.52 3.89 11.05
C LEU A 67 -3.15 5.38 10.91
N ARG A 68 -2.00 5.67 10.29
CA ARG A 68 -1.59 7.06 10.07
C ARG A 68 -2.50 7.78 9.10
N ALA A 69 -2.92 7.11 8.03
CA ALA A 69 -3.86 7.68 7.08
C ALA A 69 -5.18 8.03 7.78
N LYS A 70 -5.66 7.12 8.63
CA LYS A 70 -6.90 7.33 9.39
C LYS A 70 -6.79 8.53 10.29
N GLU A 71 -5.66 8.70 10.99
CA GLU A 71 -5.42 9.87 11.86
C GLU A 71 -5.45 11.18 11.07
N ARG A 72 -5.06 11.15 9.81
CA ARG A 72 -5.05 12.32 8.94
C ARG A 72 -6.35 12.50 8.14
N GLY A 73 -7.35 11.65 8.38
CA GLY A 73 -8.61 11.71 7.67
C GLY A 73 -8.57 11.20 6.25
N LEU A 74 -7.56 10.40 5.91
CA LEU A 74 -7.42 9.81 4.58
C LEU A 74 -7.98 8.39 4.56
N ARG A 75 -8.49 7.98 3.40
CA ARG A 75 -8.80 6.58 3.15
C ARG A 75 -7.54 5.87 2.67
N PHE A 76 -7.39 4.61 3.01
CA PHE A 76 -6.26 3.80 2.61
C PHE A 76 -6.74 2.48 2.03
N GLY A 77 -6.10 2.04 0.97
CA GLY A 77 -6.37 0.74 0.40
C GLY A 77 -5.14 0.17 -0.28
N VAL A 78 -5.21 -1.12 -0.60
CA VAL A 78 -4.10 -1.87 -1.18
C VAL A 78 -4.57 -2.56 -2.45
N VAL A 79 -3.76 -2.46 -3.51
CA VAL A 79 -3.95 -3.28 -4.71
C VAL A 79 -3.09 -4.50 -4.53
N ARG A 80 -3.73 -5.67 -4.43
CA ARG A 80 -3.00 -6.91 -4.20
C ARG A 80 -2.23 -7.32 -5.45
N GLY A 81 -1.12 -7.98 -5.24
CA GLY A 81 -0.48 -8.68 -6.32
C GLY A 81 -1.16 -10.02 -6.50
N ASP A 82 -0.46 -10.96 -7.12
CA ASP A 82 -0.92 -12.33 -7.22
C ASP A 82 0.08 -13.25 -6.50
N GLY A 83 -0.14 -14.56 -6.60
CA GLY A 83 0.77 -15.53 -6.01
C GLY A 83 0.91 -15.43 -4.50
N MET A 84 2.15 -15.46 -4.03
CA MET A 84 2.44 -15.49 -2.59
C MET A 84 2.03 -14.21 -1.87
N ILE A 85 2.11 -13.07 -2.53
CA ILE A 85 1.75 -11.80 -1.91
C ILE A 85 0.25 -11.75 -1.63
N ALA A 86 -0.56 -12.08 -2.62
CA ALA A 86 -2.01 -12.14 -2.44
C ALA A 86 -2.38 -13.14 -1.34
N ARG A 87 -1.70 -14.28 -1.31
CA ARG A 87 -1.95 -15.31 -0.29
C ARG A 87 -1.61 -14.83 1.11
N LEU A 88 -0.49 -14.13 1.26
CA LEU A 88 -0.10 -13.59 2.56
C LEU A 88 -1.13 -12.59 3.07
N LEU A 89 -1.63 -11.73 2.17
CA LEU A 89 -2.67 -10.77 2.53
C LEU A 89 -3.96 -11.47 2.98
N GLU A 90 -4.31 -12.58 2.34
CA GLU A 90 -5.47 -13.38 2.76
C GLU A 90 -5.25 -14.02 4.12
N VAL A 91 -4.11 -14.67 4.32
CA VAL A 91 -3.81 -15.39 5.56
C VAL A 91 -3.77 -14.46 6.76
N THR A 92 -3.27 -13.24 6.57
CA THR A 92 -3.21 -12.24 7.64
C THR A 92 -4.54 -11.55 7.87
N ARG A 93 -5.53 -11.79 7.00
CA ARG A 93 -6.86 -11.18 7.08
C ARG A 93 -6.81 -9.66 7.08
N ILE A 94 -5.86 -9.10 6.36
CA ILE A 94 -5.63 -7.66 6.34
C ILE A 94 -6.81 -6.91 5.74
N SER A 95 -7.59 -7.57 4.87
CA SER A 95 -8.79 -6.98 4.27
C SER A 95 -9.90 -6.68 5.29
N ASP A 96 -9.78 -7.22 6.50
CA ASP A 96 -10.68 -6.86 7.59
C ASP A 96 -10.38 -5.46 8.14
N ARG A 97 -9.22 -4.90 7.81
CA ARG A 97 -8.77 -3.61 8.34
C ARG A 97 -8.94 -2.48 7.33
N PHE A 98 -8.71 -2.76 6.06
CA PHE A 98 -8.83 -1.78 4.98
C PHE A 98 -9.07 -2.51 3.65
N PRO A 99 -9.60 -1.81 2.63
CA PRO A 99 -9.88 -2.45 1.34
C PRO A 99 -8.63 -3.03 0.68
N VAL A 100 -8.77 -4.26 0.16
CA VAL A 100 -7.77 -4.91 -0.67
C VAL A 100 -8.46 -5.26 -1.98
N VAL A 101 -7.98 -4.67 -3.07
CA VAL A 101 -8.65 -4.74 -4.37
C VAL A 101 -7.69 -5.24 -5.45
N ASP A 102 -8.21 -5.48 -6.65
CA ASP A 102 -7.41 -5.97 -7.78
C ASP A 102 -6.90 -4.85 -8.68
N ASP A 103 -7.55 -3.69 -8.66
CA ASP A 103 -7.23 -2.57 -9.54
C ASP A 103 -7.39 -1.25 -8.78
N PRO A 104 -6.43 -0.30 -8.94
CA PRO A 104 -6.54 1.00 -8.26
C PRO A 104 -7.84 1.75 -8.57
N ALA A 105 -8.41 1.54 -9.74
CA ALA A 105 -9.66 2.20 -10.13
C ALA A 105 -10.81 1.86 -9.17
N GLU A 106 -10.78 0.69 -8.54
CA GLU A 106 -11.81 0.31 -7.58
C GLU A 106 -11.81 1.20 -6.34
N LEU A 107 -10.70 1.88 -6.07
CA LEU A 107 -10.58 2.79 -4.93
C LEU A 107 -10.70 4.26 -5.35
N THR A 108 -10.33 4.60 -6.58
CA THR A 108 -10.39 5.98 -7.06
C THR A 108 -11.77 6.37 -7.58
N ASP A 109 -12.51 5.41 -8.11
CA ASP A 109 -13.83 5.65 -8.71
C ASP A 109 -14.96 5.58 -7.70
N ALA A 110 -14.66 5.29 -6.45
CA ALA A 110 -15.64 5.29 -5.37
C ALA A 110 -15.93 6.73 -4.98
N ALA A 111 -16.75 7.36 -5.74
CA ALA A 111 -17.17 8.72 -5.46
C ALA A 111 -18.17 8.75 -4.32
#